data_286f54b468837435d6f740c428c6595d
#
_entry.id   286f54b468837435d6f740c428c6595d
#
_cell.length_a   1.000
_cell.length_b   1.000
_cell.length_c   1.000
_cell.angle_alpha   90.00
_cell.angle_beta   90.00
_cell.angle_gamma   90.00
#
_symmetry.space_group_name_H-M   'P 1'
#
loop_
_entity.id
_entity.type
_entity.pdbx_description
1 polymer ?
#
loop_
_entity_poly.entity_id
_entity_poly.type
_entity_poly.pdbx_seq_one_letter_code
_entity_poly.pdbx_strand_id
1 'polypeptide(L)'
;MLRLTKICAFASILVVVPAALATGGSGTVPGTWRKLRPAPLAVPQQTASVWTGRQLIVFGRRPITNPSIDVAEAYDPARDAWSRLSPPAAPRSSLGYRALWTGKEMLVFGAFHSVAFHPATRTWRKLRHSVPGGITLWTGREAIGWGGGCCGDAESNGAAYNPATDSFRKLARSTLAPSQGPLGVWNGHELMLFVSSFGPDGKRWPARLARAAAYRPLTNTWRRIAPLPVTGLRFTGTAVWDGREVVVVASGANARSAFAYNPATNHWRRLASMPSARIGPTAVWTGTRLLLWGGQNLGATRYLRDGLAYDPLTNRWSSLPAAPLGVRSSPVVAWTGHALIVWGGEVGTPLGTTTPPRFPRDGAVFTPSGRRS
;
A
#
# COMPACT_ATOMS: atom_id res chain seq x y z
N MET A 1 -62.28 50.82 -9.61
CA MET A 1 -60.85 51.10 -9.83
C MET A 1 -60.06 49.81 -9.45
N LEU A 2 -59.83 48.97 -10.45
CA LEU A 2 -59.05 47.73 -10.25
C LEU A 2 -57.57 48.02 -10.54
N ARG A 3 -56.70 47.76 -9.58
CA ARG A 3 -55.24 47.78 -9.80
C ARG A 3 -54.78 46.38 -10.23
N LEU A 4 -54.30 46.28 -11.45
CA LEU A 4 -53.58 45.07 -11.96
C LEU A 4 -52.16 45.05 -11.39
N THR A 5 -51.86 44.03 -10.67
CA THR A 5 -50.48 43.71 -10.21
C THR A 5 -49.83 42.81 -11.25
N LYS A 6 -48.79 43.29 -11.93
CA LYS A 6 -47.96 42.50 -12.87
C LYS A 6 -47.08 41.56 -12.11
N ILE A 7 -47.24 40.27 -12.34
CA ILE A 7 -46.33 39.20 -11.87
C ILE A 7 -45.26 39.01 -12.92
N CYS A 8 -44.01 39.36 -12.62
CA CYS A 8 -42.86 39.03 -13.46
C CYS A 8 -42.45 37.59 -13.13
N ALA A 9 -42.66 36.67 -14.07
CA ALA A 9 -42.11 35.32 -14.02
C ALA A 9 -40.66 35.34 -14.48
N PHE A 10 -39.73 35.07 -13.58
CA PHE A 10 -38.34 34.79 -13.96
C PHE A 10 -38.24 33.32 -14.41
N ALA A 11 -38.03 33.11 -15.68
CA ALA A 11 -37.69 31.83 -16.25
C ALA A 11 -36.20 31.53 -15.94
N SER A 12 -35.95 30.65 -15.01
CA SER A 12 -34.59 30.11 -14.79
C SER A 12 -34.26 29.14 -15.89
N ILE A 13 -33.37 29.55 -16.79
CA ILE A 13 -32.78 28.65 -17.79
C ILE A 13 -31.80 27.73 -17.10
N LEU A 14 -32.20 26.47 -16.92
CA LEU A 14 -31.35 25.40 -16.46
C LEU A 14 -30.39 25.05 -17.60
N VAL A 15 -29.13 25.55 -17.56
CA VAL A 15 -28.08 25.11 -18.46
C VAL A 15 -27.63 23.73 -18.00
N VAL A 16 -28.16 22.70 -18.64
CA VAL A 16 -27.62 21.33 -18.50
C VAL A 16 -26.32 21.29 -19.28
N VAL A 17 -25.19 21.39 -18.57
CA VAL A 17 -23.89 21.09 -19.14
C VAL A 17 -23.81 19.57 -19.27
N PRO A 18 -23.73 18.98 -20.44
CA PRO A 18 -23.56 17.55 -20.59
C PRO A 18 -22.20 17.18 -19.96
N ALA A 19 -22.21 16.30 -18.97
CA ALA A 19 -21.00 15.67 -18.48
C ALA A 19 -20.39 14.89 -19.65
N ALA A 20 -19.39 15.49 -20.29
CA ALA A 20 -18.59 14.80 -21.29
C ALA A 20 -17.98 13.57 -20.62
N LEU A 21 -18.47 12.40 -21.01
CA LEU A 21 -17.79 11.14 -20.79
C LEU A 21 -16.41 11.27 -21.44
N ALA A 22 -15.41 11.63 -20.64
CA ALA A 22 -14.03 11.67 -21.10
C ALA A 22 -13.65 10.23 -21.50
N THR A 23 -13.74 9.95 -22.79
CA THR A 23 -13.08 8.78 -23.39
C THR A 23 -11.60 8.98 -23.16
N GLY A 24 -11.10 8.30 -22.12
CA GLY A 24 -9.72 8.42 -21.68
C GLY A 24 -8.78 7.90 -22.74
N GLY A 25 -8.22 8.78 -23.54
CA GLY A 25 -7.00 8.50 -24.28
C GLY A 25 -5.92 8.17 -23.23
N SER A 26 -5.52 6.89 -23.13
CA SER A 26 -4.48 6.44 -22.23
C SER A 26 -3.13 6.88 -22.79
N GLY A 27 -2.68 8.09 -22.43
CA GLY A 27 -1.31 8.53 -22.70
C GLY A 27 -0.30 7.63 -21.97
N THR A 28 0.93 7.62 -22.47
CA THR A 28 2.05 7.00 -21.77
C THR A 28 2.82 8.07 -21.00
N VAL A 29 3.16 7.80 -19.75
CA VAL A 29 4.04 8.69 -18.97
C VAL A 29 5.40 8.69 -19.65
N PRO A 30 5.91 9.85 -20.10
CA PRO A 30 7.23 9.89 -20.71
C PRO A 30 8.29 9.55 -19.64
N GLY A 31 9.29 8.77 -20.06
CA GLY A 31 10.37 8.34 -19.15
C GLY A 31 11.10 7.12 -19.66
N THR A 32 12.17 6.77 -18.99
CA THR A 32 13.05 5.66 -19.37
C THR A 32 13.22 4.66 -18.25
N TRP A 33 13.38 3.38 -18.62
CA TRP A 33 13.73 2.31 -17.74
C TRP A 33 15.21 1.96 -17.86
N ARG A 34 15.86 1.70 -16.73
CA ARG A 34 17.21 1.13 -16.64
C ARG A 34 17.17 -0.11 -15.76
N LYS A 35 17.76 -1.22 -16.23
CA LYS A 35 17.95 -2.40 -15.37
C LYS A 35 18.88 -2.08 -14.21
N LEU A 36 18.59 -2.64 -13.05
CA LEU A 36 19.49 -2.65 -11.89
C LEU A 36 20.50 -3.79 -12.02
N ARG A 37 21.65 -3.64 -11.40
CA ARG A 37 22.52 -4.77 -11.11
C ARG A 37 21.75 -5.80 -10.28
N PRO A 38 21.86 -7.10 -10.61
CA PRO A 38 21.21 -8.13 -9.81
C PRO A 38 21.69 -8.10 -8.36
N ALA A 39 20.78 -8.31 -7.43
CA ALA A 39 21.12 -8.42 -6.03
C ALA A 39 21.96 -9.67 -5.75
N PRO A 40 22.92 -9.63 -4.80
CA PRO A 40 23.75 -10.79 -4.43
C PRO A 40 22.93 -11.96 -3.89
N LEU A 41 21.84 -11.67 -3.19
CA LEU A 41 20.93 -12.68 -2.64
C LEU A 41 19.54 -12.57 -3.27
N ALA A 42 18.88 -13.69 -3.42
CA ALA A 42 17.43 -13.67 -3.58
C ALA A 42 16.80 -13.48 -2.19
N VAL A 43 15.92 -12.49 -2.05
CA VAL A 43 15.05 -12.36 -0.88
C VAL A 43 13.66 -12.82 -1.31
N PRO A 44 13.35 -14.11 -1.14
CA PRO A 44 12.32 -14.74 -1.93
C PRO A 44 10.91 -14.55 -1.38
N GLN A 45 10.72 -14.62 -0.08
CA GLN A 45 9.38 -14.62 0.50
C GLN A 45 9.25 -13.60 1.62
N GLN A 46 8.02 -13.12 1.81
CA GLN A 46 7.68 -12.29 2.96
C GLN A 46 8.56 -11.03 3.06
N THR A 47 8.86 -10.44 1.91
CA THR A 47 9.77 -9.31 1.81
C THR A 47 9.16 -8.06 2.42
N ALA A 48 9.92 -7.42 3.31
CA ALA A 48 9.65 -6.08 3.81
C ALA A 48 10.74 -5.13 3.31
N SER A 49 10.41 -3.89 3.01
CA SER A 49 11.36 -2.93 2.49
C SER A 49 11.07 -1.50 2.94
N VAL A 50 12.09 -0.68 2.97
CA VAL A 50 11.98 0.75 3.22
C VAL A 50 12.91 1.52 2.29
N TRP A 51 12.46 2.71 1.90
CA TRP A 51 13.31 3.73 1.29
C TRP A 51 13.81 4.70 2.37
N THR A 52 15.12 4.84 2.53
CA THR A 52 15.73 5.66 3.59
C THR A 52 15.95 7.12 3.19
N GLY A 53 15.56 7.52 1.98
CA GLY A 53 15.97 8.77 1.34
C GLY A 53 17.26 8.63 0.51
N ARG A 54 18.03 7.54 0.74
CA ARG A 54 19.30 7.26 0.05
C ARG A 54 19.41 5.84 -0.48
N GLN A 55 18.94 4.88 0.26
CA GLN A 55 19.06 3.45 -0.05
C GLN A 55 17.71 2.75 0.08
N LEU A 56 17.48 1.78 -0.79
CA LEU A 56 16.42 0.79 -0.61
C LEU A 56 16.95 -0.34 0.26
N ILE A 57 16.42 -0.51 1.45
CA ILE A 57 16.76 -1.64 2.33
C ILE A 57 15.65 -2.67 2.21
N VAL A 58 16.04 -3.91 1.96
CA VAL A 58 15.14 -5.06 1.81
C VAL A 58 15.48 -6.08 2.89
N PHE A 59 14.46 -6.59 3.55
CA PHE A 59 14.55 -7.65 4.55
C PHE A 59 13.56 -8.76 4.19
N GLY A 60 13.97 -10.00 4.34
CA GLY A 60 13.08 -11.14 4.06
C GLY A 60 13.72 -12.46 4.43
N ARG A 61 13.07 -13.54 4.05
CA ARG A 61 13.49 -14.89 4.38
C ARG A 61 13.95 -15.65 3.15
N ARG A 62 15.00 -16.44 3.31
CA ARG A 62 15.48 -17.38 2.31
C ARG A 62 14.83 -18.75 2.54
N PRO A 63 13.95 -19.23 1.64
CA PRO A 63 13.13 -20.41 1.90
C PRO A 63 13.86 -21.75 1.71
N ILE A 64 15.07 -21.74 1.11
CA ILE A 64 15.71 -22.90 0.50
C ILE A 64 16.51 -23.74 1.52
N THR A 65 16.61 -23.29 2.75
CA THR A 65 17.39 -24.00 3.78
C THR A 65 16.53 -24.29 5.01
N ASN A 66 16.69 -25.47 5.58
CA ASN A 66 16.17 -25.80 6.89
C ASN A 66 17.34 -25.78 7.90
N PRO A 67 17.43 -24.81 8.83
CA PRO A 67 16.47 -23.75 9.11
C PRO A 67 16.52 -22.61 8.07
N SER A 68 15.36 -21.96 7.83
CA SER A 68 15.30 -20.77 6.98
C SER A 68 16.06 -19.60 7.60
N ILE A 69 16.80 -18.85 6.79
CA ILE A 69 17.67 -17.77 7.25
C ILE A 69 17.07 -16.43 6.81
N ASP A 70 17.00 -15.48 7.75
CA ASP A 70 16.67 -14.11 7.42
C ASP A 70 17.84 -13.44 6.70
N VAL A 71 17.54 -12.69 5.67
CA VAL A 71 18.52 -11.98 4.84
C VAL A 71 18.11 -10.53 4.68
N ALA A 72 19.10 -9.66 4.60
CA ALA A 72 18.87 -8.25 4.33
C ALA A 72 19.93 -7.72 3.37
N GLU A 73 19.50 -6.79 2.52
CA GLU A 73 20.36 -6.13 1.53
C GLU A 73 19.98 -4.66 1.41
N ALA A 74 20.95 -3.82 1.08
CA ALA A 74 20.74 -2.43 0.77
C ALA A 74 21.20 -2.12 -0.65
N TYR A 75 20.35 -1.47 -1.43
CA TYR A 75 20.66 -0.96 -2.76
C TYR A 75 20.89 0.55 -2.71
N ASP A 76 22.03 0.99 -3.22
CA ASP A 76 22.39 2.40 -3.41
C ASP A 76 22.22 2.78 -4.87
N PRO A 77 21.17 3.54 -5.25
CA PRO A 77 20.93 3.91 -6.64
C PRO A 77 22.00 4.82 -7.24
N ALA A 78 22.68 5.63 -6.41
CA ALA A 78 23.74 6.53 -6.88
C ALA A 78 24.99 5.78 -7.34
N ARG A 79 25.23 4.58 -6.75
CA ARG A 79 26.35 3.69 -7.10
C ARG A 79 25.94 2.51 -7.98
N ASP A 80 24.64 2.32 -8.17
CA ASP A 80 24.04 1.10 -8.76
C ASP A 80 24.61 -0.17 -8.10
N ALA A 81 24.67 -0.20 -6.78
CA ALA A 81 25.36 -1.24 -6.03
C ALA A 81 24.51 -1.77 -4.88
N TRP A 82 24.60 -3.09 -4.69
CA TRP A 82 24.04 -3.80 -3.56
C TRP A 82 25.08 -4.06 -2.48
N SER A 83 24.70 -4.01 -1.24
CA SER A 83 25.50 -4.43 -0.10
C SER A 83 24.70 -5.38 0.79
N ARG A 84 25.35 -6.46 1.24
CA ARG A 84 24.75 -7.38 2.20
C ARG A 84 24.70 -6.74 3.58
N LEU A 85 23.61 -6.99 4.26
CA LEU A 85 23.41 -6.70 5.67
C LEU A 85 23.28 -8.04 6.39
N SER A 86 23.90 -8.17 7.56
CA SER A 86 23.85 -9.42 8.35
C SER A 86 22.82 -9.24 9.48
N PRO A 87 21.55 -9.58 9.27
CA PRO A 87 20.56 -9.49 10.33
C PRO A 87 20.89 -10.53 11.43
N PRO A 88 20.52 -10.25 12.67
CA PRO A 88 20.62 -11.27 13.71
C PRO A 88 19.72 -12.44 13.34
N ALA A 89 20.14 -13.66 13.69
CA ALA A 89 19.28 -14.82 13.54
C ALA A 89 17.95 -14.57 14.26
N ALA A 90 16.89 -14.46 13.51
CA ALA A 90 15.55 -14.27 14.06
C ALA A 90 14.79 -15.60 13.99
N PRO A 91 14.03 -15.96 15.01
CA PRO A 91 13.18 -17.13 14.96
C PRO A 91 12.13 -17.00 13.86
N ARG A 92 11.74 -18.14 13.36
CA ARG A 92 10.84 -18.33 12.22
C ARG A 92 9.55 -17.50 12.35
N SER A 93 9.27 -16.62 11.40
CA SER A 93 7.95 -16.03 11.20
C SER A 93 7.26 -16.69 10.01
N SER A 94 6.10 -17.27 10.22
CA SER A 94 5.26 -17.83 9.15
C SER A 94 4.38 -16.77 8.46
N LEU A 95 4.27 -15.58 9.04
CA LEU A 95 3.26 -14.56 8.68
C LEU A 95 3.81 -13.35 7.93
N GLY A 96 5.05 -13.39 7.46
CA GLY A 96 5.67 -12.28 6.77
C GLY A 96 6.26 -11.20 7.67
N TYR A 97 7.00 -10.30 7.05
CA TYR A 97 7.59 -9.14 7.70
C TYR A 97 6.92 -7.86 7.24
N ARG A 98 6.90 -6.88 8.12
CA ARG A 98 6.52 -5.50 7.82
C ARG A 98 7.64 -4.60 8.23
N ALA A 99 7.94 -3.61 7.42
CA ALA A 99 8.99 -2.66 7.71
C ALA A 99 8.49 -1.22 7.70
N LEU A 100 9.06 -0.41 8.57
CA LEU A 100 8.80 1.02 8.65
C LEU A 100 10.14 1.76 8.71
N TRP A 101 10.19 2.91 8.05
CA TRP A 101 11.30 3.83 8.16
C TRP A 101 10.98 4.95 9.14
N THR A 102 11.80 5.12 10.18
CA THR A 102 11.58 6.14 11.22
C THR A 102 12.26 7.48 10.93
N GLY A 103 13.01 7.57 9.83
CA GLY A 103 13.94 8.65 9.56
C GLY A 103 15.38 8.32 9.98
N LYS A 104 15.58 7.33 10.86
CA LYS A 104 16.89 6.89 11.37
C LYS A 104 17.10 5.38 11.27
N GLU A 105 16.07 4.61 11.57
CA GLU A 105 16.13 3.15 11.64
C GLU A 105 15.02 2.53 10.79
N MET A 106 15.32 1.38 10.21
CA MET A 106 14.33 0.46 9.67
C MET A 106 13.82 -0.43 10.80
N LEU A 107 12.57 -0.27 11.17
CA LEU A 107 11.90 -1.21 12.08
C LEU A 107 11.33 -2.35 11.25
N VAL A 108 11.60 -3.59 11.67
CA VAL A 108 11.06 -4.80 11.06
C VAL A 108 10.24 -5.55 12.09
N PHE A 109 8.96 -5.74 11.80
CA PHE A 109 8.03 -6.48 12.65
C PHE A 109 7.74 -7.85 12.03
N GLY A 110 8.00 -8.90 12.78
CA GLY A 110 7.61 -10.27 12.48
C GLY A 110 6.62 -10.80 13.51
N ALA A 111 6.08 -12.00 13.29
CA ALA A 111 5.09 -12.58 14.21
C ALA A 111 5.67 -12.85 15.63
N PHE A 112 6.94 -13.22 15.73
CA PHE A 112 7.55 -13.60 17.01
C PHE A 112 8.70 -12.69 17.44
N HIS A 113 9.33 -12.00 16.48
CA HIS A 113 10.49 -11.17 16.74
C HIS A 113 10.43 -9.92 15.88
N SER A 114 10.85 -8.84 16.50
CA SER A 114 10.99 -7.55 15.84
C SER A 114 12.41 -7.04 16.04
N VAL A 115 12.96 -6.42 15.00
CA VAL A 115 14.33 -5.89 15.01
C VAL A 115 14.35 -4.49 14.42
N ALA A 116 15.35 -3.71 14.77
CA ALA A 116 15.63 -2.43 14.13
C ALA A 116 17.05 -2.45 13.54
N PHE A 117 17.19 -1.84 12.39
CA PHE A 117 18.46 -1.63 11.71
C PHE A 117 18.79 -0.16 11.59
N HIS A 118 19.97 0.23 12.05
CA HIS A 118 20.48 1.58 11.94
C HIS A 118 21.50 1.65 10.78
N PRO A 119 21.17 2.29 9.64
CA PRO A 119 22.02 2.26 8.44
C PRO A 119 23.38 2.95 8.62
N ALA A 120 23.44 4.05 9.40
CA ALA A 120 24.68 4.79 9.56
C ALA A 120 25.75 4.00 10.33
N THR A 121 25.36 3.25 11.35
CA THR A 121 26.26 2.39 12.14
C THR A 121 26.31 0.97 11.63
N ARG A 122 25.40 0.58 10.72
CA ARG A 122 25.20 -0.80 10.21
C ARG A 122 24.94 -1.81 11.32
N THR A 123 24.27 -1.39 12.39
CA THR A 123 23.98 -2.23 13.57
C THR A 123 22.52 -2.63 13.63
N TRP A 124 22.29 -3.82 14.19
CA TRP A 124 20.98 -4.34 14.48
C TRP A 124 20.74 -4.36 16.00
N ARG A 125 19.49 -4.10 16.39
CA ARG A 125 19.03 -4.32 17.78
C ARG A 125 17.69 -5.06 17.78
N LYS A 126 17.44 -5.84 18.82
CA LYS A 126 16.11 -6.43 19.05
C LYS A 126 15.16 -5.36 19.58
N LEU A 127 13.90 -5.44 19.17
CA LEU A 127 12.81 -4.67 19.76
C LEU A 127 12.13 -5.53 20.83
N ARG A 128 11.80 -4.95 21.98
CA ARG A 128 11.12 -5.68 23.06
C ARG A 128 9.69 -6.03 22.73
N HIS A 129 9.05 -5.22 21.86
CA HIS A 129 7.65 -5.34 21.53
C HIS A 129 7.44 -5.42 20.03
N SER A 130 6.39 -6.14 19.64
CA SER A 130 5.86 -6.15 18.30
C SER A 130 4.46 -5.52 18.28
N VAL A 131 4.05 -5.00 17.14
CA VAL A 131 2.69 -4.48 16.95
C VAL A 131 1.87 -5.47 16.11
N PRO A 132 0.52 -5.48 16.23
CA PRO A 132 -0.34 -6.31 15.42
C PRO A 132 -0.11 -6.18 13.93
N GLY A 133 -0.38 -7.23 13.19
CA GLY A 133 0.17 -7.50 11.88
C GLY A 133 -0.74 -7.29 10.68
N GLY A 134 -1.98 -6.88 10.85
CA GLY A 134 -2.87 -6.64 9.72
C GLY A 134 -2.40 -5.46 8.86
N ILE A 135 -2.13 -4.34 9.51
CA ILE A 135 -1.43 -3.19 8.93
C ILE A 135 -0.48 -2.60 9.96
N THR A 136 0.62 -2.02 9.48
CA THR A 136 1.57 -1.31 10.35
C THR A 136 2.00 -0.01 9.67
N LEU A 137 1.86 1.11 10.37
CA LEU A 137 2.13 2.45 9.84
C LEU A 137 2.98 3.26 10.82
N TRP A 138 3.79 4.17 10.29
CA TRP A 138 4.63 5.08 11.06
C TRP A 138 3.97 6.45 11.18
N THR A 139 3.85 6.97 12.40
CA THR A 139 3.21 8.26 12.68
C THR A 139 4.18 9.43 12.74
N GLY A 140 5.48 9.18 12.55
CA GLY A 140 6.55 10.13 12.87
C GLY A 140 7.13 9.92 14.27
N ARG A 141 6.41 9.24 15.17
CA ARG A 141 6.81 8.98 16.56
C ARG A 141 6.64 7.52 16.99
N GLU A 142 5.56 6.91 16.57
CA GLU A 142 5.17 5.54 16.97
C GLU A 142 4.89 4.69 15.73
N ALA A 143 5.25 3.42 15.81
CA ALA A 143 4.74 2.39 14.92
C ALA A 143 3.39 1.94 15.45
N ILE A 144 2.33 2.11 14.66
CA ILE A 144 0.99 1.64 15.01
C ILE A 144 0.64 0.45 14.15
N GLY A 145 0.31 -0.67 14.81
CA GLY A 145 -0.26 -1.86 14.18
C GLY A 145 -1.71 -2.08 14.56
N TRP A 146 -2.52 -2.58 13.62
CA TRP A 146 -3.91 -2.94 13.87
C TRP A 146 -4.36 -4.13 13.04
N GLY A 147 -5.21 -4.98 13.63
CA GLY A 147 -5.72 -6.17 12.97
C GLY A 147 -4.67 -7.25 12.78
N GLY A 148 -4.95 -8.22 11.96
CA GLY A 148 -4.11 -9.39 11.74
C GLY A 148 -4.89 -10.68 11.88
N GLY A 149 -4.18 -11.75 12.17
CA GLY A 149 -4.69 -13.11 12.22
C GLY A 149 -4.26 -13.94 11.02
N CYS A 150 -4.49 -15.22 11.08
CA CYS A 150 -4.23 -16.18 9.99
C CYS A 150 -5.26 -17.31 10.02
N CYS A 151 -5.22 -18.15 9.00
CA CYS A 151 -5.87 -19.46 9.02
C CYS A 151 -7.38 -19.45 9.35
N GLY A 152 -8.09 -18.40 8.95
CA GLY A 152 -9.51 -18.23 9.25
C GLY A 152 -9.82 -17.25 10.37
N ASP A 153 -8.83 -16.83 11.16
CA ASP A 153 -9.00 -15.85 12.22
C ASP A 153 -8.79 -14.42 11.70
N ALA A 154 -9.46 -13.48 12.31
CA ALA A 154 -9.24 -12.05 12.09
C ALA A 154 -9.29 -11.31 13.43
N GLU A 155 -8.40 -10.36 13.60
CA GLU A 155 -8.27 -9.60 14.83
C GLU A 155 -8.79 -8.16 14.68
N SER A 156 -9.20 -7.57 15.82
CA SER A 156 -9.66 -6.16 15.90
C SER A 156 -8.91 -5.38 16.98
N ASN A 157 -7.76 -5.90 17.42
CA ASN A 157 -6.88 -5.26 18.38
C ASN A 157 -5.84 -4.37 17.67
N GLY A 158 -5.26 -3.46 18.42
CA GLY A 158 -4.19 -2.59 17.95
C GLY A 158 -3.24 -2.24 19.08
N ALA A 159 -2.02 -1.89 18.68
CA ALA A 159 -0.99 -1.42 19.58
C ALA A 159 -0.09 -0.38 18.91
N ALA A 160 0.55 0.44 19.74
CA ALA A 160 1.56 1.40 19.34
C ALA A 160 2.88 1.11 20.06
N TYR A 161 3.98 1.25 19.34
CA TYR A 161 5.32 1.10 19.86
C TYR A 161 6.16 2.32 19.51
N ASN A 162 6.73 2.96 20.52
CA ASN A 162 7.65 4.07 20.35
C ASN A 162 9.10 3.56 20.48
N PRO A 163 9.88 3.50 19.39
CA PRO A 163 11.24 2.97 19.40
C PRO A 163 12.26 3.86 20.14
N ALA A 164 11.96 5.14 20.33
CA ALA A 164 12.87 6.07 21.03
C ALA A 164 12.84 5.90 22.54
N THR A 165 11.68 5.53 23.10
CA THR A 165 11.49 5.32 24.54
C THR A 165 11.32 3.85 24.89
N ASP A 166 11.33 2.96 23.90
CA ASP A 166 11.04 1.52 24.01
C ASP A 166 9.70 1.24 24.73
N SER A 167 8.72 2.15 24.55
CA SER A 167 7.42 2.07 25.20
C SER A 167 6.38 1.44 24.28
N PHE A 168 5.51 0.64 24.88
CA PHE A 168 4.40 -0.04 24.21
C PHE A 168 3.08 0.30 24.88
N ARG A 169 2.04 0.50 24.10
CA ARG A 169 0.67 0.68 24.61
C ARG A 169 -0.35 0.01 23.70
N LYS A 170 -1.40 -0.50 24.29
CA LYS A 170 -2.58 -0.94 23.53
C LYS A 170 -3.36 0.27 23.05
N LEU A 171 -3.94 0.17 21.85
CA LEU A 171 -4.91 1.15 21.39
C LEU A 171 -6.23 0.97 22.13
N ALA A 172 -7.00 2.05 22.26
CA ALA A 172 -8.38 1.97 22.70
C ALA A 172 -9.15 0.97 21.82
N ARG A 173 -10.14 0.30 22.39
CA ARG A 173 -10.97 -0.66 21.67
C ARG A 173 -11.76 0.04 20.56
N SER A 174 -11.67 -0.44 19.34
CA SER A 174 -12.43 0.07 18.22
C SER A 174 -13.75 -0.68 18.05
N THR A 175 -14.68 -0.08 17.30
CA THR A 175 -15.89 -0.76 16.81
C THR A 175 -15.70 -1.35 15.42
N LEU A 176 -14.49 -1.33 14.87
CA LEU A 176 -14.18 -1.91 13.56
C LEU A 176 -14.41 -3.42 13.57
N ALA A 177 -14.88 -3.93 12.45
CA ALA A 177 -14.91 -5.36 12.21
C ALA A 177 -13.49 -5.93 12.18
N PRO A 178 -13.25 -7.13 12.73
CA PRO A 178 -11.96 -7.78 12.65
C PRO A 178 -11.46 -7.90 11.22
N SER A 179 -10.15 -7.79 10.99
CA SER A 179 -9.57 -7.86 9.64
C SER A 179 -8.15 -8.42 9.66
N GLN A 180 -7.88 -9.38 8.78
CA GLN A 180 -6.54 -9.89 8.55
C GLN A 180 -5.63 -8.87 7.85
N GLY A 181 -6.17 -8.10 6.91
CA GLY A 181 -5.45 -7.12 6.12
C GLY A 181 -6.32 -5.89 5.85
N PRO A 182 -6.47 -4.97 6.81
CA PRO A 182 -7.16 -3.72 6.56
C PRO A 182 -6.37 -2.85 5.58
N LEU A 183 -7.06 -2.03 4.81
CA LEU A 183 -6.42 -0.90 4.16
C LEU A 183 -6.31 0.26 5.14
N GLY A 184 -5.21 1.01 5.05
CA GLY A 184 -5.07 2.16 5.93
C GLY A 184 -3.98 3.11 5.49
N VAL A 185 -4.12 4.34 5.95
CA VAL A 185 -3.16 5.41 5.73
C VAL A 185 -3.01 6.26 6.99
N TRP A 186 -1.85 6.86 7.13
CA TRP A 186 -1.58 7.92 8.09
C TRP A 186 -1.61 9.28 7.36
N ASN A 187 -2.42 10.22 7.83
CA ASN A 187 -2.56 11.54 7.21
C ASN A 187 -1.79 12.67 7.94
N GLY A 188 -0.93 12.30 8.90
CA GLY A 188 -0.24 13.25 9.77
C GLY A 188 -0.92 13.44 11.14
N HIS A 189 -2.20 13.11 11.26
CA HIS A 189 -3.01 13.31 12.48
C HIS A 189 -3.78 12.08 12.92
N GLU A 190 -4.30 11.31 11.97
CA GLU A 190 -5.16 10.16 12.22
C GLU A 190 -4.74 8.97 11.35
N LEU A 191 -4.83 7.77 11.92
CA LEU A 191 -4.77 6.52 11.21
C LEU A 191 -6.18 6.18 10.72
N MET A 192 -6.41 6.26 9.42
CA MET A 192 -7.68 5.89 8.81
C MET A 192 -7.62 4.44 8.32
N LEU A 193 -8.55 3.61 8.80
CA LEU A 193 -8.66 2.20 8.47
C LEU A 193 -9.97 1.88 7.76
N PHE A 194 -9.86 1.02 6.77
CA PHE A 194 -10.98 0.49 5.98
C PHE A 194 -10.90 -1.03 5.97
N VAL A 195 -11.98 -1.69 6.36
CA VAL A 195 -12.05 -3.15 6.49
C VAL A 195 -13.17 -3.74 5.64
N SER A 196 -13.02 -5.00 5.28
CA SER A 196 -14.01 -5.76 4.51
C SER A 196 -15.36 -5.86 5.25
N SER A 197 -16.43 -5.99 4.48
CA SER A 197 -17.77 -6.33 5.00
C SER A 197 -17.91 -7.77 5.41
N PHE A 198 -16.94 -8.61 5.07
CA PHE A 198 -16.99 -10.07 5.26
C PHE A 198 -15.75 -10.53 6.04
N GLY A 199 -15.96 -11.52 6.87
CA GLY A 199 -14.90 -12.22 7.59
C GLY A 199 -14.09 -13.17 6.70
N PRO A 200 -13.03 -13.77 7.25
CA PRO A 200 -12.22 -14.75 6.54
C PRO A 200 -13.01 -16.00 6.13
N ASP A 201 -14.05 -16.34 6.88
CA ASP A 201 -15.00 -17.44 6.62
C ASP A 201 -16.01 -17.11 5.51
N GLY A 202 -15.96 -15.92 4.93
CA GLY A 202 -16.89 -15.45 3.90
C GLY A 202 -18.24 -15.00 4.45
N LYS A 203 -18.46 -15.01 5.76
CA LYS A 203 -19.70 -14.51 6.36
C LYS A 203 -19.66 -13.00 6.53
N ARG A 204 -20.81 -12.38 6.36
CA ARG A 204 -20.94 -10.94 6.53
C ARG A 204 -20.87 -10.56 8.01
N TRP A 205 -20.06 -9.55 8.33
CA TRP A 205 -20.01 -9.00 9.67
C TRP A 205 -21.34 -8.36 10.08
N PRO A 206 -21.73 -8.45 11.35
CA PRO A 206 -22.92 -7.78 11.85
C PRO A 206 -22.90 -6.28 11.59
N ALA A 207 -24.06 -5.67 11.32
CA ALA A 207 -24.18 -4.25 10.97
C ALA A 207 -23.70 -3.30 12.07
N ARG A 208 -23.67 -3.75 13.34
CA ARG A 208 -23.15 -2.98 14.47
C ARG A 208 -21.65 -2.71 14.38
N LEU A 209 -20.89 -3.54 13.66
CA LEU A 209 -19.47 -3.35 13.46
C LEU A 209 -19.23 -2.33 12.36
N ALA A 210 -18.34 -1.36 12.64
CA ALA A 210 -17.94 -0.37 11.66
C ALA A 210 -17.03 -1.00 10.59
N ARG A 211 -17.06 -0.47 9.38
CA ARG A 211 -16.18 -0.87 8.26
C ARG A 211 -15.10 0.15 7.98
N ALA A 212 -15.17 1.30 8.62
CA ALA A 212 -14.15 2.31 8.55
C ALA A 212 -14.12 3.12 9.84
N ALA A 213 -12.94 3.45 10.30
CA ALA A 213 -12.73 4.32 11.45
C ALA A 213 -11.39 5.05 11.34
N ALA A 214 -11.32 6.21 11.96
CA ALA A 214 -10.09 6.97 12.14
C ALA A 214 -9.68 6.93 13.61
N TYR A 215 -8.42 6.65 13.85
CA TYR A 215 -7.79 6.62 15.17
C TYR A 215 -6.89 7.81 15.35
N ARG A 216 -7.08 8.55 16.46
CA ARG A 216 -6.24 9.67 16.87
C ARG A 216 -5.29 9.25 18.00
N PRO A 217 -3.97 9.16 17.73
CA PRO A 217 -3.00 8.69 18.73
C PRO A 217 -2.89 9.59 19.96
N LEU A 218 -3.02 10.91 19.79
CA LEU A 218 -2.88 11.89 20.88
C LEU A 218 -3.93 11.71 21.99
N THR A 219 -5.15 11.34 21.61
CA THR A 219 -6.27 11.14 22.55
C THR A 219 -6.58 9.67 22.80
N ASN A 220 -5.94 8.76 22.07
CA ASN A 220 -6.22 7.32 22.09
C ASN A 220 -7.70 7.01 21.82
N THR A 221 -8.31 7.69 20.84
CA THR A 221 -9.74 7.57 20.53
C THR A 221 -9.99 7.20 19.08
N TRP A 222 -11.16 6.57 18.86
CA TRP A 222 -11.66 6.21 17.54
C TRP A 222 -12.91 7.01 17.19
N ARG A 223 -13.04 7.42 15.94
CA ARG A 223 -14.28 7.92 15.35
C ARG A 223 -14.67 7.11 14.12
N ARG A 224 -15.95 6.90 13.89
CA ARG A 224 -16.43 6.28 12.65
C ARG A 224 -16.24 7.24 11.48
N ILE A 225 -15.88 6.69 10.33
CA ILE A 225 -15.81 7.41 9.06
C ILE A 225 -16.60 6.67 8.01
N ALA A 226 -16.87 7.31 6.86
CA ALA A 226 -17.63 6.70 5.78
C ALA A 226 -16.89 5.46 5.24
N PRO A 227 -17.56 4.30 5.16
CA PRO A 227 -16.95 3.09 4.63
C PRO A 227 -16.71 3.20 3.13
N LEU A 228 -15.71 2.45 2.63
CA LEU A 228 -15.44 2.39 1.19
C LEU A 228 -16.70 1.92 0.44
N PRO A 229 -17.13 2.63 -0.63
CA PRO A 229 -18.36 2.32 -1.36
C PRO A 229 -18.18 1.17 -2.36
N VAL A 230 -17.67 0.04 -1.88
CA VAL A 230 -17.56 -1.20 -2.66
C VAL A 230 -18.24 -2.35 -1.95
N THR A 231 -18.85 -3.21 -2.73
CA THR A 231 -19.47 -4.46 -2.28
C THR A 231 -18.62 -5.63 -2.78
N GLY A 232 -18.42 -6.64 -1.94
CA GLY A 232 -17.69 -7.84 -2.32
C GLY A 232 -17.19 -8.64 -1.12
N LEU A 233 -16.96 -9.93 -1.34
CA LEU A 233 -16.56 -10.86 -0.29
C LEU A 233 -15.16 -10.61 0.27
N ARG A 234 -14.25 -10.15 -0.57
CA ARG A 234 -12.87 -9.86 -0.17
C ARG A 234 -12.50 -8.47 -0.64
N PHE A 235 -12.26 -7.62 0.33
CA PHE A 235 -11.74 -6.30 0.09
C PHE A 235 -10.21 -6.38 0.11
N THR A 236 -9.64 -6.45 -1.06
CA THR A 236 -8.19 -6.32 -1.27
C THR A 236 -7.96 -5.10 -2.12
N GLY A 237 -6.85 -4.41 -1.90
CA GLY A 237 -6.54 -3.20 -2.64
C GLY A 237 -5.31 -2.54 -2.08
N THR A 238 -5.09 -1.33 -2.51
CA THR A 238 -4.03 -0.48 -1.97
C THR A 238 -4.57 0.90 -1.67
N ALA A 239 -4.05 1.53 -0.63
CA ALA A 239 -4.43 2.87 -0.22
C ALA A 239 -3.18 3.75 -0.05
N VAL A 240 -3.27 4.99 -0.51
CA VAL A 240 -2.23 6.00 -0.28
C VAL A 240 -2.88 7.31 0.19
N TRP A 241 -2.13 8.08 0.96
CA TRP A 241 -2.47 9.46 1.28
C TRP A 241 -1.80 10.40 0.29
N ASP A 242 -2.56 11.24 -0.40
CA ASP A 242 -2.04 12.16 -1.41
C ASP A 242 -1.73 13.57 -0.87
N GLY A 243 -1.89 13.76 0.44
CA GLY A 243 -1.80 15.04 1.13
C GLY A 243 -3.16 15.68 1.43
N ARG A 244 -4.23 15.23 0.77
CA ARG A 244 -5.60 15.77 0.92
C ARG A 244 -6.66 14.68 1.05
N GLU A 245 -6.53 13.61 0.27
CA GLU A 245 -7.50 12.53 0.19
C GLU A 245 -6.82 11.16 0.33
N VAL A 246 -7.57 10.17 0.77
CA VAL A 246 -7.14 8.77 0.71
C VAL A 246 -7.52 8.22 -0.66
N VAL A 247 -6.55 7.97 -1.50
CA VAL A 247 -6.77 7.32 -2.80
C VAL A 247 -6.71 5.81 -2.60
N VAL A 248 -7.80 5.13 -2.93
CA VAL A 248 -7.93 3.68 -2.85
C VAL A 248 -8.13 3.09 -4.23
N VAL A 249 -7.30 2.11 -4.56
CA VAL A 249 -7.47 1.26 -5.73
C VAL A 249 -8.02 -0.06 -5.27
N ALA A 250 -9.24 -0.38 -5.68
CA ALA A 250 -9.91 -1.61 -5.30
C ALA A 250 -9.43 -2.79 -6.15
N SER A 251 -9.50 -3.99 -5.57
CA SER A 251 -9.19 -5.26 -6.23
C SER A 251 -10.42 -6.20 -6.24
N GLY A 252 -10.28 -7.39 -6.80
CA GLY A 252 -11.35 -8.37 -6.89
C GLY A 252 -12.42 -7.97 -7.91
N ALA A 253 -13.69 -8.12 -7.59
CA ALA A 253 -14.80 -7.76 -8.50
C ALA A 253 -14.79 -6.29 -8.93
N ASN A 254 -14.13 -5.42 -8.16
CA ASN A 254 -13.98 -3.99 -8.42
C ASN A 254 -12.60 -3.61 -8.97
N ALA A 255 -11.86 -4.54 -9.56
CA ALA A 255 -10.44 -4.42 -9.91
C ALA A 255 -10.08 -3.32 -10.93
N ARG A 256 -11.06 -2.58 -11.45
CA ARG A 256 -10.86 -1.37 -12.27
C ARG A 256 -11.32 -0.10 -11.57
N SER A 257 -11.82 -0.20 -10.34
CA SER A 257 -12.40 0.93 -9.62
C SER A 257 -11.35 1.57 -8.71
N ALA A 258 -11.35 2.88 -8.71
CA ALA A 258 -10.60 3.71 -7.79
C ALA A 258 -11.51 4.74 -7.14
N PHE A 259 -11.21 5.11 -5.91
CA PHE A 259 -11.99 6.04 -5.11
C PHE A 259 -11.08 6.99 -4.34
N ALA A 260 -11.58 8.19 -4.06
CA ALA A 260 -10.93 9.11 -3.15
C ALA A 260 -11.85 9.42 -1.98
N TYR A 261 -11.32 9.33 -0.76
CA TYR A 261 -12.00 9.70 0.48
C TYR A 261 -11.45 11.02 0.99
N ASN A 262 -12.33 11.99 1.16
CA ASN A 262 -11.99 13.27 1.76
C ASN A 262 -12.33 13.25 3.26
N PRO A 263 -11.33 13.26 4.16
CA PRO A 263 -11.58 13.20 5.61
C PRO A 263 -12.24 14.46 6.19
N ALA A 264 -12.12 15.62 5.53
CA ALA A 264 -12.72 16.85 5.98
C ALA A 264 -14.25 16.87 5.76
N THR A 265 -14.72 16.26 4.68
CA THR A 265 -16.15 16.18 4.36
C THR A 265 -16.77 14.83 4.73
N ASN A 266 -15.93 13.84 5.07
CA ASN A 266 -16.33 12.45 5.32
C ASN A 266 -17.05 11.79 4.13
N HIS A 267 -16.67 12.15 2.88
CA HIS A 267 -17.31 11.66 1.67
C HIS A 267 -16.33 10.97 0.73
N TRP A 268 -16.85 10.00 -0.02
CA TRP A 268 -16.17 9.32 -1.11
C TRP A 268 -16.59 9.88 -2.46
N ARG A 269 -15.64 9.98 -3.37
CA ARG A 269 -15.91 10.18 -4.79
C ARG A 269 -15.27 9.05 -5.61
N ARG A 270 -15.90 8.70 -6.71
CA ARG A 270 -15.35 7.75 -7.67
C ARG A 270 -14.32 8.47 -8.54
N LEU A 271 -13.20 7.81 -8.78
CA LEU A 271 -12.17 8.25 -9.69
C LEU A 271 -12.37 7.63 -11.07
N ALA A 272 -11.63 8.11 -12.08
CA ALA A 272 -11.58 7.47 -13.38
C ALA A 272 -11.24 5.99 -13.26
N SER A 273 -11.91 5.15 -14.04
CA SER A 273 -11.64 3.71 -14.03
C SER A 273 -10.27 3.40 -14.61
N MET A 274 -9.55 2.46 -14.01
CA MET A 274 -8.27 2.01 -14.54
C MET A 274 -8.41 1.40 -15.94
N PRO A 275 -7.43 1.59 -16.83
CA PRO A 275 -7.42 0.99 -18.16
C PRO A 275 -7.45 -0.55 -18.13
N SER A 276 -6.80 -1.14 -17.13
CA SER A 276 -6.75 -2.59 -16.93
C SER A 276 -7.08 -2.98 -15.49
N ALA A 277 -7.83 -4.09 -15.34
CA ALA A 277 -8.10 -4.66 -14.03
C ALA A 277 -6.84 -5.23 -13.39
N ARG A 278 -6.66 -4.99 -12.08
CA ARG A 278 -5.51 -5.47 -11.31
C ARG A 278 -5.93 -5.97 -9.94
N ILE A 279 -5.40 -7.10 -9.54
CA ILE A 279 -5.53 -7.65 -8.19
C ILE A 279 -4.18 -7.52 -7.52
N GLY A 280 -4.12 -6.83 -6.37
CA GLY A 280 -2.92 -6.68 -5.57
C GLY A 280 -1.73 -5.99 -6.26
N PRO A 281 -1.93 -4.88 -7.00
CA PRO A 281 -0.79 -4.11 -7.50
C PRO A 281 -0.03 -3.51 -6.32
N THR A 282 1.28 -3.37 -6.47
CA THR A 282 2.06 -2.55 -5.53
C THR A 282 1.93 -1.08 -5.91
N ALA A 283 1.75 -0.22 -4.92
CA ALA A 283 1.49 1.20 -5.12
C ALA A 283 2.49 2.09 -4.40
N VAL A 284 2.79 3.24 -4.97
CA VAL A 284 3.56 4.29 -4.33
C VAL A 284 3.05 5.67 -4.75
N TRP A 285 3.03 6.61 -3.79
CA TRP A 285 2.73 8.00 -4.04
C TRP A 285 4.02 8.78 -4.33
N THR A 286 4.04 9.56 -5.41
CA THR A 286 5.23 10.32 -5.83
C THR A 286 5.28 11.74 -5.27
N GLY A 287 4.26 12.18 -4.56
CA GLY A 287 3.99 13.57 -4.22
C GLY A 287 2.97 14.24 -5.15
N THR A 288 2.85 13.75 -6.39
CA THR A 288 1.91 14.31 -7.40
C THR A 288 1.08 13.25 -8.12
N ARG A 289 1.53 11.99 -8.15
CA ARG A 289 0.87 10.88 -8.85
C ARG A 289 0.90 9.60 -8.05
N LEU A 290 -0.14 8.79 -8.20
CA LEU A 290 -0.13 7.41 -7.73
C LEU A 290 0.44 6.52 -8.84
N LEU A 291 1.54 5.83 -8.55
CA LEU A 291 2.10 4.81 -9.43
C LEU A 291 1.70 3.43 -8.93
N LEU A 292 1.24 2.60 -9.84
CA LEU A 292 0.95 1.18 -9.62
C LEU A 292 1.88 0.34 -10.48
N TRP A 293 2.34 -0.78 -9.96
CA TRP A 293 3.12 -1.72 -10.76
C TRP A 293 2.71 -3.17 -10.49
N GLY A 294 2.61 -3.97 -11.57
CA GLY A 294 2.33 -5.39 -11.48
C GLY A 294 0.93 -5.72 -10.99
N GLY A 295 0.83 -6.74 -10.14
CA GLY A 295 -0.40 -7.37 -9.71
C GLY A 295 -0.77 -8.54 -10.59
N GLN A 296 -2.03 -9.02 -10.47
CA GLN A 296 -2.61 -10.10 -11.25
C GLN A 296 -3.75 -9.59 -12.11
N ASN A 297 -4.01 -10.25 -13.23
CA ASN A 297 -5.21 -9.98 -14.03
C ASN A 297 -6.48 -10.43 -13.28
N LEU A 298 -7.63 -9.96 -13.75
CA LEU A 298 -8.91 -10.46 -13.26
C LEU A 298 -9.01 -11.97 -13.56
N GLY A 299 -9.34 -12.78 -12.55
CA GLY A 299 -9.26 -14.24 -12.62
C GLY A 299 -7.97 -14.83 -12.07
N ALA A 300 -6.99 -14.00 -11.71
CA ALA A 300 -5.71 -14.39 -11.11
C ALA A 300 -4.95 -15.50 -11.89
N THR A 301 -5.09 -15.50 -13.22
CA THR A 301 -4.47 -16.51 -14.09
C THR A 301 -3.07 -16.15 -14.56
N ARG A 302 -2.68 -14.88 -14.45
CA ARG A 302 -1.34 -14.41 -14.80
C ARG A 302 -0.92 -13.18 -14.01
N TYR A 303 0.37 -13.07 -13.76
CA TYR A 303 0.98 -11.84 -13.24
C TYR A 303 1.16 -10.78 -14.33
N LEU A 304 1.12 -9.53 -13.94
CA LEU A 304 1.31 -8.40 -14.84
C LEU A 304 2.76 -7.89 -14.76
N ARG A 305 3.24 -7.26 -15.84
CA ARG A 305 4.59 -6.70 -15.95
C ARG A 305 4.61 -5.23 -16.32
N ASP A 306 3.47 -4.58 -16.24
CA ASP A 306 3.27 -3.19 -16.63
C ASP A 306 2.87 -2.34 -15.41
N GLY A 307 2.96 -1.05 -15.57
CA GLY A 307 2.58 -0.09 -14.56
C GLY A 307 1.58 0.95 -15.07
N LEU A 308 0.88 1.56 -14.15
CA LEU A 308 -0.07 2.66 -14.38
C LEU A 308 0.31 3.85 -13.50
N ALA A 309 -0.01 5.04 -13.98
CA ALA A 309 0.07 6.28 -13.22
C ALA A 309 -1.30 6.94 -13.20
N TYR A 310 -1.76 7.35 -12.03
CA TYR A 310 -2.95 8.17 -11.85
C TYR A 310 -2.54 9.60 -11.48
N ASP A 311 -3.09 10.54 -12.23
CA ASP A 311 -2.92 11.98 -11.97
C ASP A 311 -4.22 12.52 -11.35
N PRO A 312 -4.22 12.92 -10.06
CA PRO A 312 -5.41 13.40 -9.39
C PRO A 312 -5.88 14.77 -9.88
N LEU A 313 -5.00 15.61 -10.44
CA LEU A 313 -5.36 16.94 -10.95
C LEU A 313 -6.24 16.82 -12.20
N THR A 314 -5.93 15.86 -13.06
CA THR A 314 -6.67 15.64 -14.29
C THR A 314 -7.70 14.50 -14.21
N ASN A 315 -7.70 13.75 -13.09
CA ASN A 315 -8.49 12.53 -12.90
C ASN A 315 -8.30 11.53 -14.04
N ARG A 316 -7.04 11.30 -14.47
CA ARG A 316 -6.72 10.43 -15.60
C ARG A 316 -5.69 9.39 -15.24
N TRP A 317 -5.80 8.23 -15.88
CA TRP A 317 -4.81 7.18 -15.88
C TRP A 317 -3.95 7.23 -17.14
N SER A 318 -2.67 6.91 -16.96
CA SER A 318 -1.70 6.73 -18.05
C SER A 318 -0.91 5.45 -17.81
N SER A 319 -0.43 4.83 -18.88
CA SER A 319 0.46 3.68 -18.77
C SER A 319 1.90 4.13 -18.49
N LEU A 320 2.66 3.36 -17.74
CA LEU A 320 4.13 3.48 -17.74
C LEU A 320 4.68 2.80 -18.99
N PRO A 321 5.83 3.25 -19.52
CA PRO A 321 6.52 2.54 -20.59
C PRO A 321 6.78 1.08 -20.21
N ALA A 322 6.94 0.21 -21.20
CA ALA A 322 7.24 -1.20 -20.96
C ALA A 322 8.55 -1.36 -20.16
N ALA A 323 8.45 -1.99 -19.00
CA ALA A 323 9.62 -2.27 -18.17
C ALA A 323 10.45 -3.42 -18.77
N PRO A 324 11.78 -3.39 -18.66
CA PRO A 324 12.65 -4.50 -19.09
C PRO A 324 12.66 -5.64 -18.06
N LEU A 325 11.48 -5.93 -17.49
CA LEU A 325 11.25 -6.92 -16.44
C LEU A 325 10.18 -7.93 -16.89
N GLY A 326 10.33 -9.17 -16.47
CA GLY A 326 9.31 -10.20 -16.64
C GLY A 326 8.08 -9.96 -15.73
N VAL A 327 7.04 -10.77 -15.96
CA VAL A 327 5.84 -10.80 -15.10
C VAL A 327 6.22 -11.17 -13.66
N ARG A 328 5.61 -10.52 -12.68
CA ARG A 328 5.87 -10.81 -11.27
C ARG A 328 4.77 -10.32 -10.35
N SER A 329 4.59 -11.02 -9.26
CA SER A 329 3.71 -10.67 -8.15
C SER A 329 4.51 -10.04 -7.02
N SER A 330 3.87 -9.13 -6.29
CA SER A 330 4.40 -8.55 -5.04
C SER A 330 5.86 -8.07 -5.11
N PRO A 331 6.29 -7.36 -6.18
CA PRO A 331 7.63 -6.80 -6.21
C PRO A 331 7.80 -5.75 -5.12
N VAL A 332 9.02 -5.54 -4.69
CA VAL A 332 9.40 -4.35 -3.94
C VAL A 332 9.29 -3.14 -4.86
N VAL A 333 8.57 -2.13 -4.40
CA VAL A 333 8.41 -0.86 -5.12
C VAL A 333 8.76 0.28 -4.18
N ALA A 334 9.60 1.20 -4.65
CA ALA A 334 9.97 2.39 -3.89
C ALA A 334 10.06 3.62 -4.79
N TRP A 335 9.60 4.76 -4.30
CA TRP A 335 9.80 6.06 -4.93
C TRP A 335 10.97 6.78 -4.27
N THR A 336 11.97 7.16 -5.04
CA THR A 336 13.20 7.79 -4.54
C THR A 336 13.11 9.32 -4.40
N GLY A 337 11.96 9.91 -4.71
CA GLY A 337 11.76 11.34 -4.89
C GLY A 337 11.82 11.77 -6.36
N HIS A 338 12.44 10.95 -7.23
CA HIS A 338 12.57 11.25 -8.66
C HIS A 338 12.48 10.02 -9.58
N ALA A 339 12.58 8.81 -9.04
CA ALA A 339 12.53 7.58 -9.82
C ALA A 339 11.79 6.47 -9.07
N LEU A 340 11.15 5.56 -9.82
CA LEU A 340 10.48 4.38 -9.32
C LEU A 340 11.43 3.19 -9.42
N ILE A 341 11.76 2.59 -8.28
CA ILE A 341 12.47 1.30 -8.22
C ILE A 341 11.43 0.18 -8.19
N VAL A 342 11.60 -0.84 -9.02
CA VAL A 342 10.88 -2.11 -9.00
C VAL A 342 11.90 -3.23 -8.91
N TRP A 343 11.83 -4.07 -7.87
CA TRP A 343 12.82 -5.12 -7.67
C TRP A 343 12.20 -6.40 -7.11
N GLY A 344 12.76 -7.56 -7.48
CA GLY A 344 12.39 -8.86 -6.92
C GLY A 344 10.95 -9.26 -7.21
N GLY A 345 10.27 -9.75 -6.20
CA GLY A 345 8.93 -10.33 -6.32
C GLY A 345 8.95 -11.82 -6.60
N GLU A 346 7.81 -12.35 -6.96
CA GLU A 346 7.60 -13.77 -7.26
C GLU A 346 7.25 -13.96 -8.72
N VAL A 347 7.91 -14.90 -9.38
CA VAL A 347 7.65 -15.33 -10.75
C VAL A 347 7.23 -16.78 -10.73
N GLY A 348 6.16 -17.08 -11.40
CA GLY A 348 5.55 -18.40 -11.49
C GLY A 348 4.15 -18.27 -12.03
N THR A 349 3.41 -19.35 -11.97
CA THR A 349 1.99 -19.33 -12.32
C THR A 349 1.17 -19.04 -11.06
N PRO A 350 0.21 -18.10 -11.14
CA PRO A 350 -0.72 -17.84 -10.05
C PRO A 350 -1.55 -19.11 -9.76
N LEU A 351 -1.83 -19.36 -8.50
CA LEU A 351 -2.75 -20.36 -7.95
C LEU A 351 -2.97 -21.64 -8.77
N GLY A 352 -2.51 -22.76 -8.25
CA GLY A 352 -2.90 -24.11 -8.71
C GLY A 352 -1.92 -24.82 -9.62
N THR A 353 -0.69 -24.32 -9.81
CA THR A 353 0.34 -25.03 -10.58
C THR A 353 1.34 -25.71 -9.67
N THR A 354 1.86 -26.85 -10.13
CA THR A 354 2.89 -27.63 -9.43
C THR A 354 4.30 -27.04 -9.56
N THR A 355 4.47 -25.97 -10.34
CA THR A 355 5.79 -25.34 -10.55
C THR A 355 6.15 -24.47 -9.35
N PRO A 356 7.29 -24.72 -8.66
CA PRO A 356 7.72 -23.90 -7.55
C PRO A 356 7.92 -22.44 -7.96
N PRO A 357 7.54 -21.47 -7.12
CA PRO A 357 7.77 -20.06 -7.41
C PRO A 357 9.26 -19.75 -7.51
N ARG A 358 9.62 -18.85 -8.42
CA ARG A 358 10.97 -18.31 -8.55
C ARG A 358 11.01 -16.88 -8.01
N PHE A 359 12.12 -16.53 -7.41
CA PHE A 359 12.33 -15.22 -6.82
C PHE A 359 13.50 -14.52 -7.53
N PRO A 360 13.23 -13.69 -8.54
CA PRO A 360 14.27 -13.03 -9.30
C PRO A 360 15.05 -12.04 -8.46
N ARG A 361 16.35 -11.92 -8.77
CA ARG A 361 17.25 -10.93 -8.14
C ARG A 361 17.39 -9.65 -8.96
N ASP A 362 16.67 -9.57 -10.07
CA ASP A 362 16.68 -8.44 -10.99
C ASP A 362 15.67 -7.36 -10.59
N GLY A 363 15.87 -6.18 -11.10
CA GLY A 363 15.01 -5.05 -10.95
C GLY A 363 15.25 -4.01 -12.03
N ALA A 364 14.46 -2.95 -12.01
CA ALA A 364 14.64 -1.81 -12.89
C ALA A 364 14.24 -0.50 -12.19
N VAL A 365 14.79 0.59 -12.67
CA VAL A 365 14.45 1.97 -12.26
C VAL A 365 13.77 2.66 -13.42
N PHE A 366 12.61 3.23 -13.17
CA PHE A 366 11.92 4.12 -14.09
C PHE A 366 12.18 5.57 -13.68
N THR A 367 12.73 6.36 -14.58
CA THR A 367 12.89 7.80 -14.39
C THR A 367 11.93 8.52 -15.32
N PRO A 368 10.89 9.18 -14.78
CA PRO A 368 10.01 9.99 -15.60
C PRO A 368 10.78 11.13 -16.26
N SER A 369 10.54 11.36 -17.57
CA SER A 369 11.00 12.55 -18.26
C SER A 369 9.86 13.58 -18.23
N GLY A 370 10.07 14.70 -17.56
CA GLY A 370 9.12 15.80 -17.44
C GLY A 370 9.52 16.74 -16.31
N ARG A 371 9.13 17.97 -16.40
CA ARG A 371 9.57 19.07 -15.52
C ARG A 371 9.58 18.65 -14.05
N ARG A 372 10.72 18.84 -13.40
CA ARG A 372 10.77 19.01 -11.95
C ARG A 372 9.88 20.21 -11.63
N SER A 373 8.74 19.98 -10.98
CA SER A 373 7.95 21.04 -10.39
C SER A 373 8.65 21.55 -9.14
#